data_0c1b79b2b0ac76a754788960c347aa5d
#
_entry.id   0c1b79b2b0ac76a754788960c347aa5d
#
_cell.length_a   1.000
_cell.length_b   1.000
_cell.length_c   1.000
_cell.angle_alpha   90.00
_cell.angle_beta   90.00
_cell.angle_gamma   90.00
#
_symmetry.space_group_name_H-M   'P 1'
#
loop_
_entity.id
_entity.type
_entity.pdbx_description
1 polymer ?
#
loop_
_entity_poly.entity_id
_entity_poly.type
_entity_poly.pdbx_seq_one_letter_code
_entity_poly.pdbx_strand_id
1 'polypeptide(L)'
;PWNIDANEISDRLKKDKIPHFKISGMDSFQMVHMKTLMAHFNAVDNDFNLIAWSRILKQTFAVDTYSQGRHIIDEMRGIGMCPSDLLRDNGSTLGEFVYYFDNEEIVLFDTETTGVDVFTDDIIQIAAIKIRNGVEVPGSFKEIYLRTDKNRIPAKLGKLVNPMVEDYAQAEREGRVVERTQGLEDFMNYIGNAVLLGHNVKYDYNILKYNLKRYCGNKYDWFETPILDTLKLAHLICPRFRRYKLAYLIERLGLEGTNSHNAKDDIMATYELAKYCRAQSDNLLVKQGDFYQRHDVQKIIEELFNGYKECYDITKARLYELCDDSAPLALVREMKELSESLSRICEFKMVDSFDLILSYIEEDVIKDEPNALKAHFDNHLMDMSTYREADLCSSSHFKENLFVSTVHKSKGLEFENVIVMRAVDQRYPHFAHVTYEQQEEDKRLFYVAISRAMKRLVVSGSSAQQFTPYLDSILHRFTVRSIEGRYLIEIGSSEMRISENGIIKRRYKQIDRIFNSSNIKDQFALKQLVGCLGSQIELLENVDQFMLMYGIIPSVN
;
A
#
# COMPACT_ATOMS: atom_id res chain seq x y z
N PRO A 1 -26.56 -11.91 1.37
CA PRO A 1 -25.94 -10.61 1.51
C PRO A 1 -25.16 -10.28 0.25
N TRP A 2 -25.86 -9.66 -0.65
CA TRP A 2 -25.39 -9.30 -1.95
C TRP A 2 -24.98 -7.84 -1.93
N ASN A 3 -24.06 -7.44 -2.79
CA ASN A 3 -23.72 -6.04 -2.95
C ASN A 3 -24.95 -5.16 -3.23
N ILE A 4 -25.95 -5.71 -3.91
CA ILE A 4 -27.22 -5.05 -4.20
C ILE A 4 -27.96 -4.67 -2.91
N ASP A 5 -28.07 -5.58 -1.94
CA ASP A 5 -28.74 -5.29 -0.66
C ASP A 5 -27.97 -4.22 0.14
N ALA A 6 -26.64 -4.30 0.16
CA ALA A 6 -25.82 -3.30 0.84
C ALA A 6 -25.92 -1.92 0.17
N ASN A 7 -26.06 -1.86 -1.16
CA ASN A 7 -26.28 -0.61 -1.89
C ASN A 7 -27.65 -0.02 -1.55
N GLU A 8 -28.73 -0.82 -1.61
CA GLU A 8 -30.09 -0.38 -1.30
C GLU A 8 -30.20 0.20 0.12
N ILE A 9 -29.56 -0.47 1.11
CA ILE A 9 -29.52 0.00 2.50
C ILE A 9 -28.74 1.31 2.60
N SER A 10 -27.56 1.37 2.00
CA SER A 10 -26.71 2.56 2.02
C SER A 10 -27.43 3.75 1.38
N ASP A 11 -28.08 3.56 0.23
CA ASP A 11 -28.82 4.63 -0.45
C ASP A 11 -30.00 5.12 0.40
N ARG A 12 -30.66 4.22 1.13
CA ARG A 12 -31.72 4.59 2.06
C ARG A 12 -31.19 5.39 3.24
N LEU A 13 -30.08 4.93 3.86
CA LEU A 13 -29.44 5.64 4.97
C LEU A 13 -28.95 7.04 4.53
N LYS A 14 -28.38 7.16 3.33
CA LYS A 14 -28.03 8.48 2.73
C LYS A 14 -29.23 9.39 2.60
N LYS A 15 -30.36 8.87 2.08
CA LYS A 15 -31.61 9.62 1.93
C LYS A 15 -32.15 10.12 3.28
N ASP A 16 -32.03 9.28 4.30
CA ASP A 16 -32.49 9.59 5.67
C ASP A 16 -31.41 10.37 6.45
N LYS A 17 -30.28 10.76 5.81
CA LYS A 17 -29.15 11.51 6.40
C LYS A 17 -28.51 10.81 7.63
N ILE A 18 -28.49 9.49 7.63
CA ILE A 18 -27.86 8.69 8.69
C ILE A 18 -26.41 8.42 8.28
N PRO A 19 -25.42 8.93 9.03
CA PRO A 19 -24.02 8.66 8.76
C PRO A 19 -23.73 7.18 8.84
N HIS A 20 -23.08 6.64 7.83
CA HIS A 20 -22.70 5.22 7.78
C HIS A 20 -21.56 5.00 6.82
N PHE A 21 -20.76 3.99 7.09
CA PHE A 21 -19.72 3.52 6.21
C PHE A 21 -20.15 2.21 5.52
N LYS A 22 -19.98 2.15 4.20
CA LYS A 22 -20.34 0.96 3.41
C LYS A 22 -19.10 0.21 2.95
N ILE A 23 -18.96 -1.03 3.40
CA ILE A 23 -17.94 -1.98 2.97
C ILE A 23 -18.60 -3.04 2.09
N SER A 24 -18.76 -2.75 0.80
CA SER A 24 -19.37 -3.69 -0.13
C SER A 24 -18.82 -3.49 -1.54
N GLY A 25 -18.81 -4.56 -2.34
CA GLY A 25 -18.25 -4.51 -3.68
C GLY A 25 -16.77 -4.81 -3.73
N MET A 26 -16.06 -4.20 -4.68
CA MET A 26 -14.61 -4.30 -4.78
C MET A 26 -13.99 -3.48 -3.65
N ASP A 27 -13.01 -4.05 -2.97
CA ASP A 27 -12.22 -3.38 -1.94
C ASP A 27 -11.55 -2.13 -2.49
N SER A 28 -11.64 -0.99 -1.80
CA SER A 28 -11.13 0.29 -2.26
C SER A 28 -9.64 0.23 -2.60
N PHE A 29 -8.83 -0.47 -1.81
CA PHE A 29 -7.41 -0.70 -2.12
C PHE A 29 -7.19 -1.56 -3.37
N GLN A 30 -8.18 -2.36 -3.77
CA GLN A 30 -8.12 -3.20 -4.97
C GLN A 30 -8.71 -2.53 -6.22
N MET A 31 -9.31 -1.35 -6.09
CA MET A 31 -9.83 -0.59 -7.23
C MET A 31 -8.71 -0.13 -8.17
N VAL A 32 -9.04 0.01 -9.45
CA VAL A 32 -8.08 0.39 -10.50
C VAL A 32 -7.33 1.66 -10.13
N HIS A 33 -8.02 2.66 -9.59
CA HIS A 33 -7.46 3.95 -9.24
C HIS A 33 -6.41 3.83 -8.13
N MET A 34 -6.72 3.15 -7.01
CA MET A 34 -5.75 2.90 -5.95
C MET A 34 -4.54 2.10 -6.46
N LYS A 35 -4.78 1.07 -7.27
CA LYS A 35 -3.69 0.30 -7.89
C LYS A 35 -2.84 1.14 -8.85
N THR A 36 -3.40 2.14 -9.50
CA THR A 36 -2.65 3.05 -10.39
C THR A 36 -1.79 4.01 -9.56
N LEU A 37 -2.33 4.57 -8.49
CA LEU A 37 -1.59 5.40 -7.54
C LEU A 37 -0.42 4.62 -6.92
N MET A 38 -0.67 3.39 -6.46
CA MET A 38 0.39 2.51 -5.94
C MET A 38 1.42 2.11 -7.01
N ALA A 39 0.99 1.94 -8.26
CA ALA A 39 1.89 1.66 -9.37
C ALA A 39 2.81 2.84 -9.67
N HIS A 40 2.30 4.07 -9.57
CA HIS A 40 3.13 5.27 -9.70
C HIS A 40 4.27 5.28 -8.65
N PHE A 41 3.94 5.09 -7.37
CA PHE A 41 4.94 5.06 -6.31
C PHE A 41 5.98 3.94 -6.52
N ASN A 42 5.53 2.76 -6.88
CA ASN A 42 6.42 1.65 -7.21
C ASN A 42 7.30 1.92 -8.44
N ALA A 43 6.81 2.66 -9.45
CA ALA A 43 7.58 3.03 -10.63
C ALA A 43 8.62 4.11 -10.32
N VAL A 44 8.29 5.07 -9.43
CA VAL A 44 9.22 6.11 -8.96
C VAL A 44 10.32 5.52 -8.09
N ASP A 45 9.98 4.61 -7.18
CA ASP A 45 10.94 3.94 -6.30
C ASP A 45 11.88 3.00 -7.07
N ASN A 46 11.31 2.20 -8.00
CA ASN A 46 12.04 1.18 -8.75
C ASN A 46 11.73 1.25 -10.25
N ASP A 47 12.68 1.79 -11.01
CA ASP A 47 12.61 1.92 -12.48
C ASP A 47 12.40 0.57 -13.21
N PHE A 48 12.71 -0.56 -12.57
CA PHE A 48 12.61 -1.90 -13.16
C PHE A 48 11.34 -2.66 -12.76
N ASN A 49 10.39 -2.03 -12.10
CA ASN A 49 9.12 -2.67 -11.70
C ASN A 49 8.19 -2.85 -12.92
N LEU A 50 8.32 -3.99 -13.61
CA LEU A 50 7.53 -4.35 -14.80
C LEU A 50 6.02 -4.21 -14.59
N ILE A 51 5.50 -4.64 -13.42
CA ILE A 51 4.06 -4.62 -13.13
C ILE A 51 3.57 -3.18 -12.98
N ALA A 52 4.32 -2.36 -12.25
CA ALA A 52 4.01 -0.96 -12.05
C ALA A 52 3.99 -0.20 -13.38
N TRP A 53 5.05 -0.30 -14.15
CA TRP A 53 5.17 0.38 -15.43
C TRP A 53 4.14 -0.09 -16.47
N SER A 54 3.86 -1.40 -16.57
CA SER A 54 2.82 -1.88 -17.48
C SER A 54 1.42 -1.35 -17.10
N ARG A 55 1.19 -1.09 -15.81
CA ARG A 55 -0.04 -0.44 -15.36
C ARG A 55 -0.07 1.03 -15.73
N ILE A 56 1.02 1.77 -15.52
CA ILE A 56 1.13 3.17 -15.92
C ILE A 56 0.86 3.31 -17.42
N LEU A 57 1.59 2.59 -18.26
CA LEU A 57 1.41 2.62 -19.71
C LEU A 57 -0.03 2.37 -20.14
N LYS A 58 -0.74 1.44 -19.50
CA LYS A 58 -2.15 1.16 -19.81
C LYS A 58 -3.08 2.27 -19.31
N GLN A 59 -2.87 2.79 -18.12
CA GLN A 59 -3.79 3.77 -17.51
C GLN A 59 -3.60 5.18 -18.09
N THR A 60 -2.44 5.49 -18.62
CA THR A 60 -2.16 6.74 -19.34
C THR A 60 -2.50 6.66 -20.82
N PHE A 61 -3.16 5.59 -21.26
CA PHE A 61 -3.52 5.33 -22.66
C PHE A 61 -2.35 5.22 -23.64
N ALA A 62 -1.11 5.16 -23.15
CA ALA A 62 0.08 4.94 -23.97
C ALA A 62 0.05 3.58 -24.69
N VAL A 63 -0.64 2.59 -24.12
CA VAL A 63 -0.92 1.28 -24.75
C VAL A 63 -2.35 0.84 -24.47
N ASP A 64 -2.92 -0.02 -25.33
CA ASP A 64 -4.29 -0.50 -25.20
C ASP A 64 -4.47 -1.57 -24.13
N THR A 65 -3.45 -2.39 -23.87
CA THR A 65 -3.52 -3.52 -22.94
C THR A 65 -2.28 -3.66 -22.06
N TYR A 66 -2.46 -4.26 -20.88
CA TYR A 66 -1.31 -4.62 -20.01
C TYR A 66 -0.30 -5.56 -20.70
N SER A 67 -0.76 -6.39 -21.63
CA SER A 67 0.11 -7.31 -22.37
C SER A 67 1.04 -6.56 -23.30
N GLN A 68 0.52 -5.56 -24.03
CA GLN A 68 1.33 -4.67 -24.85
C GLN A 68 2.35 -3.90 -24.00
N GLY A 69 1.92 -3.33 -22.86
CA GLY A 69 2.84 -2.63 -21.95
C GLY A 69 3.98 -3.54 -21.48
N ARG A 70 3.69 -4.78 -21.08
CA ARG A 70 4.74 -5.74 -20.71
C ARG A 70 5.67 -6.08 -21.87
N HIS A 71 5.14 -6.25 -23.06
CA HIS A 71 5.94 -6.57 -24.27
C HIS A 71 6.93 -5.44 -24.58
N ILE A 72 6.49 -4.20 -24.59
CA ILE A 72 7.35 -3.02 -24.80
C ILE A 72 8.45 -2.95 -23.73
N ILE A 73 8.12 -3.15 -22.45
CA ILE A 73 9.11 -3.12 -21.37
C ILE A 73 10.12 -4.28 -21.48
N ASP A 74 9.68 -5.48 -21.89
CA ASP A 74 10.57 -6.61 -22.12
C ASP A 74 11.51 -6.37 -23.32
N GLU A 75 11.05 -5.72 -24.40
CA GLU A 75 11.89 -5.28 -25.50
C GLU A 75 12.93 -4.26 -25.01
N MET A 76 12.51 -3.22 -24.30
CA MET A 76 13.40 -2.21 -23.71
C MET A 76 14.49 -2.86 -22.84
N ARG A 77 14.09 -3.79 -21.98
CA ARG A 77 15.03 -4.57 -21.16
C ARG A 77 16.05 -5.34 -22.01
N GLY A 78 15.63 -5.87 -23.17
CA GLY A 78 16.50 -6.60 -24.10
C GLY A 78 17.55 -5.73 -24.80
N ILE A 79 17.36 -4.41 -24.83
CA ILE A 79 18.24 -3.42 -25.46
C ILE A 79 18.89 -2.46 -24.45
N GLY A 80 18.87 -2.80 -23.15
CA GLY A 80 19.52 -2.01 -22.11
C GLY A 80 18.83 -0.69 -21.79
N MET A 81 17.51 -0.66 -21.82
CA MET A 81 16.67 0.48 -21.42
C MET A 81 15.81 0.15 -20.21
N CYS A 82 15.47 1.13 -19.42
CA CYS A 82 14.42 1.07 -18.39
C CYS A 82 13.20 1.91 -18.79
N PRO A 83 12.01 1.60 -18.28
CA PRO A 83 10.80 2.32 -18.67
C PRO A 83 10.84 3.84 -18.44
N SER A 84 11.57 4.32 -17.42
CA SER A 84 11.76 5.75 -17.18
C SER A 84 12.54 6.46 -18.30
N ASP A 85 13.23 5.72 -19.17
CA ASP A 85 13.89 6.31 -20.35
C ASP A 85 12.87 6.86 -21.36
N LEU A 86 11.62 6.37 -21.35
CA LEU A 86 10.52 6.93 -22.17
C LEU A 86 10.07 8.33 -21.71
N LEU A 87 10.46 8.76 -20.52
CA LEU A 87 10.13 10.09 -19.95
C LEU A 87 11.29 11.09 -20.06
N ARG A 88 12.41 10.70 -20.66
CA ARG A 88 13.59 11.58 -20.81
C ARG A 88 13.44 12.47 -22.03
N ASP A 89 13.88 13.72 -21.89
CA ASP A 89 13.85 14.69 -22.99
C ASP A 89 14.84 14.32 -24.09
N ASN A 90 15.96 13.69 -23.72
CA ASN A 90 17.02 13.31 -24.65
C ASN A 90 17.65 11.96 -24.29
N GLY A 91 17.58 11.00 -25.20
CA GLY A 91 18.32 9.75 -25.13
C GLY A 91 17.85 8.81 -23.99
N SER A 92 18.75 7.96 -23.54
CA SER A 92 18.50 6.96 -22.49
C SER A 92 19.50 7.11 -21.35
N THR A 93 19.22 6.44 -20.22
CA THR A 93 20.16 6.33 -19.08
C THR A 93 21.53 5.81 -19.52
N LEU A 94 21.55 4.81 -20.42
CA LEU A 94 22.81 4.27 -20.96
C LEU A 94 23.53 5.28 -21.85
N GLY A 95 22.80 6.01 -22.68
CA GLY A 95 23.36 7.06 -23.55
C GLY A 95 23.95 8.20 -22.74
N GLU A 96 23.27 8.63 -21.67
CA GLU A 96 23.77 9.65 -20.75
C GLU A 96 25.05 9.20 -20.06
N PHE A 97 25.10 7.96 -19.58
CA PHE A 97 26.30 7.39 -18.97
C PHE A 97 27.48 7.42 -19.96
N VAL A 98 27.30 6.96 -21.20
CA VAL A 98 28.34 6.95 -22.21
C VAL A 98 28.84 8.36 -22.50
N TYR A 99 27.92 9.32 -22.65
CA TYR A 99 28.30 10.71 -22.91
C TYR A 99 29.19 11.26 -21.79
N TYR A 100 28.78 11.14 -20.52
CA TYR A 100 29.56 11.67 -19.40
C TYR A 100 30.87 10.90 -19.21
N PHE A 101 30.86 9.58 -19.37
CA PHE A 101 32.03 8.74 -19.14
C PHE A 101 33.15 9.03 -20.15
N ASP A 102 32.77 9.33 -21.38
CA ASP A 102 33.74 9.60 -22.47
C ASP A 102 34.19 11.06 -22.57
N ASN A 103 33.38 12.02 -22.09
CA ASN A 103 33.62 13.44 -22.40
C ASN A 103 33.82 14.34 -21.17
N GLU A 104 33.40 13.93 -19.98
CA GLU A 104 33.39 14.79 -18.79
C GLU A 104 34.35 14.31 -17.69
N GLU A 105 34.63 15.18 -16.73
CA GLU A 105 35.30 14.78 -15.51
C GLU A 105 34.29 14.14 -14.56
N ILE A 106 34.59 12.94 -14.09
CA ILE A 106 33.76 12.18 -13.16
C ILE A 106 34.51 12.02 -11.85
N VAL A 107 33.83 12.19 -10.73
CA VAL A 107 34.28 11.76 -9.40
C VAL A 107 33.50 10.48 -9.05
N LEU A 108 34.21 9.35 -9.06
CA LEU A 108 33.71 8.11 -8.51
C LEU A 108 33.98 8.13 -7.01
N PHE A 109 32.93 7.94 -6.20
CA PHE A 109 33.03 8.00 -4.75
C PHE A 109 32.16 6.97 -4.08
N ASP A 110 32.50 6.67 -2.83
CA ASP A 110 31.80 5.77 -1.94
C ASP A 110 31.89 6.31 -0.50
N THR A 111 30.87 6.05 0.34
CA THR A 111 30.82 6.55 1.71
C THR A 111 30.59 5.42 2.71
N GLU A 112 31.37 5.42 3.78
CA GLU A 112 31.09 4.61 4.96
C GLU A 112 30.37 5.46 6.02
N THR A 113 29.37 4.89 6.68
CA THR A 113 28.41 5.66 7.47
C THR A 113 28.05 5.00 8.80
N THR A 114 27.46 5.77 9.72
CA THR A 114 27.03 5.28 11.04
C THR A 114 25.78 4.38 10.98
N GLY A 115 25.05 4.38 9.87
CA GLY A 115 23.84 3.58 9.64
C GLY A 115 23.33 3.76 8.23
N VAL A 116 22.08 3.38 7.97
CA VAL A 116 21.51 3.35 6.62
C VAL A 116 20.50 4.48 6.36
N ASP A 117 20.18 5.30 7.36
CA ASP A 117 19.25 6.41 7.23
C ASP A 117 19.96 7.67 6.72
N VAL A 118 19.73 8.02 5.46
CA VAL A 118 20.34 9.21 4.84
C VAL A 118 19.99 10.53 5.54
N PHE A 119 18.86 10.59 6.26
CA PHE A 119 18.37 11.81 6.92
C PHE A 119 19.04 12.08 8.27
N THR A 120 19.46 11.04 9.00
CA THR A 120 19.93 11.14 10.38
C THR A 120 21.34 10.62 10.61
N ASP A 121 21.82 9.72 9.75
CA ASP A 121 23.14 9.14 9.91
C ASP A 121 24.27 10.04 9.41
N ASP A 122 25.46 9.77 9.90
CA ASP A 122 26.64 10.55 9.61
C ASP A 122 27.63 9.77 8.74
N ILE A 123 28.32 10.49 7.87
CA ILE A 123 29.44 9.95 7.10
C ILE A 123 30.65 9.80 8.04
N ILE A 124 31.30 8.65 7.99
CA ILE A 124 32.53 8.32 8.73
C ILE A 124 33.75 8.49 7.81
N GLN A 125 33.64 7.99 6.58
CA GLN A 125 34.71 8.01 5.58
C GLN A 125 34.12 8.34 4.22
N ILE A 126 34.89 9.10 3.42
CA ILE A 126 34.65 9.30 1.99
C ILE A 126 35.90 8.85 1.25
N ALA A 127 35.73 7.96 0.28
CA ALA A 127 36.79 7.60 -0.66
C ALA A 127 36.39 8.00 -2.07
N ALA A 128 37.36 8.47 -2.88
CA ALA A 128 37.06 8.92 -4.24
C ALA A 128 38.29 8.84 -5.16
N ILE A 129 38.01 8.69 -6.47
CA ILE A 129 38.97 8.92 -7.56
C ILE A 129 38.37 9.85 -8.61
N LYS A 130 39.23 10.45 -9.42
CA LYS A 130 38.80 11.18 -10.63
C LYS A 130 38.98 10.31 -11.85
N ILE A 131 38.03 10.39 -12.77
CA ILE A 131 38.05 9.75 -14.09
C ILE A 131 37.89 10.86 -15.13
N ARG A 132 38.68 10.83 -16.16
CA ARG A 132 38.58 11.75 -17.29
C ARG A 132 38.70 10.97 -18.60
N ASN A 133 37.75 11.17 -19.49
CA ASN A 133 37.68 10.43 -20.76
C ASN A 133 37.76 8.90 -20.54
N GLY A 134 37.05 8.40 -19.56
CA GLY A 134 37.02 6.98 -19.23
C GLY A 134 38.27 6.42 -18.52
N VAL A 135 39.29 7.25 -18.25
CA VAL A 135 40.56 6.83 -17.65
C VAL A 135 40.72 7.45 -16.26
N GLU A 136 41.16 6.65 -15.29
CA GLU A 136 41.52 7.13 -13.95
C GLU A 136 42.65 8.19 -14.07
N VAL A 137 42.49 9.30 -13.35
CA VAL A 137 43.53 10.33 -13.24
C VAL A 137 44.58 9.86 -12.22
N PRO A 138 45.85 9.64 -12.63
CA PRO A 138 46.88 9.15 -11.71
C PRO A 138 47.06 10.05 -10.49
N GLY A 139 47.10 9.44 -9.30
CA GLY A 139 47.27 10.18 -8.03
C GLY A 139 46.04 10.95 -7.56
N SER A 140 44.88 10.76 -8.18
CA SER A 140 43.64 11.41 -7.77
C SER A 140 42.96 10.75 -6.57
N PHE A 141 43.40 9.57 -6.15
CA PHE A 141 42.79 8.92 -4.98
C PHE A 141 42.79 9.83 -3.76
N LYS A 142 41.61 10.02 -3.21
CA LYS A 142 41.34 10.83 -2.02
C LYS A 142 40.58 10.02 -0.99
N GLU A 143 41.03 10.07 0.25
CA GLU A 143 40.40 9.43 1.38
C GLU A 143 40.29 10.45 2.51
N ILE A 144 39.10 10.59 3.10
CA ILE A 144 38.80 11.55 4.15
C ILE A 144 38.08 10.82 5.27
N TYR A 145 38.64 10.83 6.47
CA TYR A 145 37.99 10.34 7.68
C TYR A 145 37.39 11.52 8.45
N LEU A 146 36.08 11.47 8.69
CA LEU A 146 35.34 12.53 9.39
C LEU A 146 35.22 12.18 10.89
N ARG A 147 35.43 13.15 11.76
CA ARG A 147 35.32 12.97 13.20
C ARG A 147 33.95 12.42 13.57
N THR A 148 33.93 11.24 14.18
CA THR A 148 32.72 10.50 14.53
C THR A 148 32.83 9.92 15.93
N ASP A 149 31.72 9.85 16.66
CA ASP A 149 31.67 9.07 17.90
C ASP A 149 31.83 7.59 17.57
N LYS A 150 32.89 6.99 18.10
CA LYS A 150 33.23 5.57 17.85
C LYS A 150 32.11 4.60 18.23
N ASN A 151 31.28 4.97 19.22
CA ASN A 151 30.13 4.16 19.62
C ASN A 151 29.02 4.11 18.57
N ARG A 152 29.00 5.06 17.64
CA ARG A 152 28.08 5.09 16.51
C ARG A 152 28.58 4.30 15.30
N ILE A 153 29.83 3.87 15.28
CA ILE A 153 30.37 3.02 14.21
C ILE A 153 29.83 1.60 14.42
N PRO A 154 29.04 1.04 13.49
CA PRO A 154 28.49 -0.30 13.66
C PRO A 154 29.60 -1.35 13.80
N ALA A 155 29.59 -2.13 14.87
CA ALA A 155 30.58 -3.17 15.10
C ALA A 155 30.47 -4.33 14.07
N LYS A 156 29.34 -4.48 13.43
CA LYS A 156 29.05 -5.53 12.43
C LYS A 156 28.25 -4.99 11.27
N LEU A 157 28.54 -5.49 10.06
CA LEU A 157 27.75 -5.35 8.86
C LEU A 157 27.06 -6.70 8.60
N GLY A 158 25.80 -6.81 9.05
CA GLY A 158 25.09 -8.08 9.07
C GLY A 158 25.75 -9.11 9.97
N LYS A 159 26.33 -10.17 9.39
CA LYS A 159 27.04 -11.22 10.13
C LYS A 159 28.56 -11.03 10.21
N LEU A 160 29.11 -10.09 9.47
CA LEU A 160 30.54 -9.83 9.36
C LEU A 160 30.98 -8.75 10.35
N VAL A 161 32.23 -8.82 10.82
CA VAL A 161 32.83 -7.72 11.57
C VAL A 161 33.04 -6.56 10.62
N ASN A 162 32.73 -5.34 11.07
CA ASN A 162 32.90 -4.14 10.27
C ASN A 162 34.38 -3.70 10.29
N PRO A 163 35.09 -3.72 9.14
CA PRO A 163 36.49 -3.28 9.06
C PRO A 163 36.68 -1.82 9.47
N MET A 164 35.65 -0.98 9.23
CA MET A 164 35.65 0.46 9.54
C MET A 164 36.01 0.76 11.01
N VAL A 165 35.69 -0.14 11.94
CA VAL A 165 36.03 0.04 13.36
C VAL A 165 37.56 0.14 13.56
N GLU A 166 38.32 -0.75 12.92
CA GLU A 166 39.78 -0.75 13.01
C GLU A 166 40.41 0.34 12.13
N ASP A 167 39.93 0.51 10.91
CA ASP A 167 40.40 1.51 9.95
C ASP A 167 40.26 2.92 10.51
N TYR A 168 39.11 3.24 11.14
CA TYR A 168 38.91 4.52 11.80
C TYR A 168 39.85 4.70 13.01
N ALA A 169 40.02 3.67 13.83
CA ALA A 169 40.92 3.73 14.98
C ALA A 169 42.39 3.92 14.54
N GLN A 170 42.79 3.33 13.42
CA GLN A 170 44.10 3.55 12.82
C GLN A 170 44.24 4.98 12.27
N ALA A 171 43.26 5.45 11.50
CA ALA A 171 43.25 6.81 10.95
C ALA A 171 43.36 7.87 12.06
N GLU A 172 42.71 7.63 13.20
CA GLU A 172 42.78 8.53 14.34
C GLU A 172 44.18 8.51 14.99
N ARG A 173 44.79 7.33 15.16
CA ARG A 173 46.17 7.21 15.66
C ARG A 173 47.20 7.92 14.76
N GLU A 174 46.94 7.90 13.46
CA GLU A 174 47.78 8.54 12.44
C GLU A 174 47.49 10.04 12.24
N GLY A 175 46.49 10.59 12.94
CA GLY A 175 46.10 11.98 12.83
C GLY A 175 45.40 12.34 11.50
N ARG A 176 44.81 11.36 10.79
CA ARG A 176 44.12 11.54 9.51
C ARG A 176 42.64 11.90 9.66
N VAL A 177 42.10 11.84 10.87
CA VAL A 177 40.69 12.22 11.13
C VAL A 177 40.57 13.74 11.21
N VAL A 178 39.74 14.31 10.38
CA VAL A 178 39.48 15.75 10.32
C VAL A 178 38.09 16.11 10.88
N GLU A 179 37.90 17.38 11.25
CA GLU A 179 36.59 17.87 11.64
C GLU A 179 35.60 17.76 10.49
N ARG A 180 34.33 17.44 10.80
CA ARG A 180 33.28 17.15 9.79
C ARG A 180 33.13 18.26 8.78
N THR A 181 32.96 19.50 9.24
CA THR A 181 32.81 20.65 8.34
C THR A 181 34.01 20.76 7.39
N GLN A 182 35.23 20.67 7.94
CA GLN A 182 36.45 20.76 7.12
C GLN A 182 36.53 19.62 6.09
N GLY A 183 36.29 18.37 6.50
CA GLY A 183 36.37 17.23 5.57
C GLY A 183 35.31 17.26 4.49
N LEU A 184 34.08 17.68 4.81
CA LEU A 184 33.02 17.87 3.83
C LEU A 184 33.34 19.01 2.84
N GLU A 185 33.87 20.13 3.31
CA GLU A 185 34.32 21.22 2.46
C GLU A 185 35.49 20.80 1.55
N ASP A 186 36.45 20.04 2.09
CA ASP A 186 37.56 19.49 1.31
C ASP A 186 37.07 18.55 0.22
N PHE A 187 36.02 17.77 0.49
CA PHE A 187 35.40 16.91 -0.49
C PHE A 187 34.64 17.71 -1.56
N MET A 188 33.87 18.72 -1.15
CA MET A 188 33.17 19.60 -2.11
C MET A 188 34.16 20.32 -3.03
N ASN A 189 35.29 20.79 -2.51
CA ASN A 189 36.36 21.38 -3.32
C ASN A 189 36.98 20.35 -4.29
N TYR A 190 37.08 19.07 -3.86
CA TYR A 190 37.59 17.99 -4.70
C TYR A 190 36.62 17.65 -5.84
N ILE A 191 35.30 17.60 -5.58
CA ILE A 191 34.27 17.37 -6.58
C ILE A 191 34.29 18.49 -7.64
N GLY A 192 34.30 19.74 -7.22
CA GLY A 192 34.12 20.89 -8.11
C GLY A 192 32.83 20.81 -8.91
N ASN A 193 32.94 20.79 -10.24
CA ASN A 193 31.79 20.66 -11.16
C ASN A 193 31.69 19.25 -11.80
N ALA A 194 32.39 18.27 -11.28
CA ALA A 194 32.41 16.92 -11.84
C ALA A 194 31.07 16.21 -11.68
N VAL A 195 30.77 15.31 -12.61
CA VAL A 195 29.67 14.35 -12.52
C VAL A 195 30.02 13.30 -11.46
N LEU A 196 29.04 12.85 -10.68
CA LEU A 196 29.27 11.84 -9.66
C LEU A 196 28.95 10.43 -10.17
N LEU A 197 29.76 9.45 -9.79
CA LEU A 197 29.58 8.04 -10.12
C LEU A 197 29.74 7.21 -8.85
N GLY A 198 28.97 6.16 -8.69
CA GLY A 198 29.10 5.18 -7.61
C GLY A 198 28.30 3.92 -7.87
N HIS A 199 28.29 3.00 -6.91
CA HIS A 199 27.46 1.80 -6.94
C HIS A 199 26.33 1.92 -5.94
N ASN A 200 25.07 2.06 -6.38
CA ASN A 200 23.93 2.50 -5.56
C ASN A 200 24.11 3.96 -5.08
N VAL A 201 24.68 4.76 -5.90
CA VAL A 201 25.16 6.13 -5.60
C VAL A 201 24.09 7.07 -5.06
N LYS A 202 22.80 6.77 -5.23
CA LYS A 202 21.71 7.59 -4.66
C LYS A 202 21.80 7.67 -3.14
N TYR A 203 22.21 6.59 -2.50
CA TYR A 203 22.46 6.59 -1.05
C TYR A 203 23.58 7.56 -0.70
N ASP A 204 24.76 7.41 -1.33
CA ASP A 204 25.95 8.22 -1.06
C ASP A 204 25.71 9.71 -1.36
N TYR A 205 25.02 9.99 -2.44
CA TYR A 205 24.67 11.36 -2.81
C TYR A 205 23.74 12.01 -1.78
N ASN A 206 22.70 11.31 -1.32
CA ASN A 206 21.73 11.89 -0.39
C ASN A 206 22.30 12.02 1.01
N ILE A 207 23.05 11.03 1.50
CA ILE A 207 23.71 11.16 2.80
C ILE A 207 24.73 12.30 2.80
N LEU A 208 25.44 12.52 1.67
CA LEU A 208 26.32 13.68 1.49
C LEU A 208 25.52 15.00 1.57
N LYS A 209 24.40 15.13 0.84
CA LYS A 209 23.55 16.33 0.90
C LYS A 209 23.08 16.63 2.32
N TYR A 210 22.60 15.63 3.05
CA TYR A 210 22.11 15.82 4.41
C TYR A 210 23.23 16.11 5.43
N ASN A 211 24.40 15.52 5.26
CA ASN A 211 25.57 15.87 6.08
C ASN A 211 26.06 17.30 5.78
N LEU A 212 26.09 17.72 4.50
CA LEU A 212 26.42 19.10 4.14
C LEU A 212 25.41 20.08 4.77
N LYS A 213 24.12 19.82 4.68
CA LYS A 213 23.09 20.68 5.30
C LYS A 213 23.25 20.77 6.82
N ARG A 214 23.54 19.62 7.46
CA ARG A 214 23.68 19.52 8.93
C ARG A 214 24.93 20.22 9.46
N TYR A 215 26.05 20.09 8.78
CA TYR A 215 27.37 20.55 9.28
C TYR A 215 27.91 21.80 8.61
N CYS A 216 27.46 22.12 7.38
CA CYS A 216 27.87 23.29 6.62
C CYS A 216 26.74 24.32 6.43
N GLY A 217 25.54 24.03 6.98
CA GLY A 217 24.35 24.88 6.81
C GLY A 217 23.95 25.02 5.34
N ASN A 218 23.51 26.20 4.94
CA ASN A 218 22.99 26.46 3.59
C ASN A 218 24.10 26.73 2.54
N LYS A 219 25.38 26.57 2.91
CA LYS A 219 26.50 26.88 2.01
C LYS A 219 26.46 26.10 0.70
N TYR A 220 25.91 24.90 0.72
CA TYR A 220 25.86 23.97 -0.42
C TYR A 220 24.44 23.63 -0.87
N ASP A 221 23.43 24.44 -0.56
CA ASP A 221 22.04 24.25 -1.02
C ASP A 221 21.91 24.26 -2.55
N TRP A 222 22.87 24.89 -3.23
CA TRP A 222 22.99 24.92 -4.69
C TRP A 222 23.55 23.62 -5.30
N PHE A 223 24.05 22.69 -4.47
CA PHE A 223 24.73 21.51 -4.95
C PHE A 223 23.77 20.54 -5.62
N GLU A 224 23.84 20.53 -6.91
CA GLU A 224 23.12 19.63 -7.79
C GLU A 224 24.05 19.22 -8.94
N THR A 225 24.26 17.93 -9.14
CA THR A 225 25.09 17.41 -10.20
C THR A 225 24.49 16.12 -10.75
N PRO A 226 24.69 15.79 -12.03
CA PRO A 226 24.30 14.48 -12.55
C PRO A 226 24.97 13.35 -11.76
N ILE A 227 24.20 12.30 -11.51
CA ILE A 227 24.69 11.10 -10.84
C ILE A 227 24.55 9.89 -11.75
N LEU A 228 25.61 9.12 -11.87
CA LEU A 228 25.70 7.89 -12.64
C LEU A 228 25.78 6.69 -11.69
N ASP A 229 24.93 5.70 -11.87
CA ASP A 229 24.80 4.57 -10.95
C ASP A 229 25.17 3.25 -11.64
N THR A 230 26.31 2.67 -11.25
CA THR A 230 26.74 1.37 -11.80
C THR A 230 25.81 0.23 -11.42
N LEU A 231 25.05 0.32 -10.34
CA LEU A 231 23.99 -0.63 -10.02
C LEU A 231 22.89 -0.58 -11.09
N LYS A 232 22.40 0.62 -11.42
CA LYS A 232 21.40 0.82 -12.49
C LYS A 232 21.95 0.34 -13.83
N LEU A 233 23.18 0.70 -14.20
CA LEU A 233 23.84 0.25 -15.42
C LEU A 233 23.97 -1.28 -15.49
N ALA A 234 24.34 -1.92 -14.41
CA ALA A 234 24.41 -3.39 -14.35
C ALA A 234 23.04 -4.04 -14.59
N HIS A 235 21.95 -3.46 -14.08
CA HIS A 235 20.58 -3.92 -14.38
C HIS A 235 20.24 -3.78 -15.88
N LEU A 236 20.67 -2.70 -16.54
CA LEU A 236 20.44 -2.47 -17.96
C LEU A 236 21.22 -3.45 -18.84
N ILE A 237 22.49 -3.69 -18.51
CA ILE A 237 23.41 -4.50 -19.32
C ILE A 237 23.28 -5.99 -19.03
N CYS A 238 23.03 -6.36 -17.78
CA CYS A 238 22.91 -7.75 -17.33
C CYS A 238 21.50 -8.06 -16.78
N PRO A 239 20.40 -7.85 -17.53
CA PRO A 239 19.03 -7.85 -17.01
C PRO A 239 18.56 -9.22 -16.50
N ARG A 240 19.31 -10.30 -16.71
CA ARG A 240 18.98 -11.67 -16.28
C ARG A 240 19.71 -12.12 -15.01
N PHE A 241 20.56 -11.25 -14.44
CA PHE A 241 21.20 -11.59 -13.18
C PHE A 241 20.19 -11.57 -12.03
N ARG A 242 20.43 -12.42 -11.03
CA ARG A 242 19.56 -12.52 -9.83
C ARG A 242 19.99 -11.61 -8.70
N ARG A 243 21.22 -11.11 -8.77
CA ARG A 243 21.84 -10.26 -7.74
C ARG A 243 22.69 -9.21 -8.43
N TYR A 244 22.77 -8.03 -7.81
CA TYR A 244 23.50 -6.89 -8.35
C TYR A 244 24.39 -6.21 -7.29
N LYS A 245 24.71 -6.94 -6.20
CA LYS A 245 25.75 -6.47 -5.27
C LYS A 245 27.10 -6.43 -5.98
N LEU A 246 27.91 -5.42 -5.68
CA LEU A 246 29.21 -5.21 -6.34
C LEU A 246 30.09 -6.46 -6.34
N ALA A 247 30.29 -7.08 -5.18
CA ALA A 247 31.05 -8.33 -5.06
C ALA A 247 30.57 -9.46 -6.00
N TYR A 248 29.25 -9.64 -6.12
CA TYR A 248 28.68 -10.64 -7.01
C TYR A 248 28.91 -10.31 -8.48
N LEU A 249 28.80 -9.01 -8.86
CA LEU A 249 29.03 -8.57 -10.23
C LEU A 249 30.48 -8.74 -10.66
N ILE A 250 31.43 -8.34 -9.80
CA ILE A 250 32.86 -8.50 -10.04
C ILE A 250 33.22 -9.98 -10.27
N GLU A 251 32.80 -10.86 -9.36
CA GLU A 251 33.02 -12.30 -9.48
C GLU A 251 32.36 -12.88 -10.76
N ARG A 252 31.10 -12.56 -10.98
CA ARG A 252 30.30 -13.14 -12.07
C ARG A 252 30.77 -12.70 -13.45
N LEU A 253 31.29 -11.49 -13.58
CA LEU A 253 31.78 -10.91 -14.82
C LEU A 253 33.29 -11.14 -15.02
N GLY A 254 33.98 -11.69 -14.03
CA GLY A 254 35.43 -11.94 -14.07
C GLY A 254 36.23 -10.65 -14.16
N LEU A 255 35.78 -9.59 -13.48
CA LEU A 255 36.45 -8.30 -13.46
C LEU A 255 37.57 -8.27 -12.43
N GLU A 256 38.57 -7.42 -12.63
CA GLU A 256 39.61 -7.15 -11.66
C GLU A 256 39.03 -6.40 -10.45
N GLY A 257 39.57 -6.64 -9.26
CA GLY A 257 39.12 -6.00 -8.03
C GLY A 257 38.50 -6.96 -7.04
N THR A 258 38.50 -6.55 -5.78
CA THR A 258 37.87 -7.26 -4.66
C THR A 258 36.97 -6.27 -3.90
N ASN A 259 35.76 -6.67 -3.59
CA ASN A 259 34.96 -5.94 -2.60
C ASN A 259 35.34 -6.47 -1.23
N SER A 260 36.28 -5.81 -0.59
CA SER A 260 36.86 -6.22 0.71
C SER A 260 36.30 -5.41 1.88
N HIS A 261 35.32 -4.51 1.63
CA HIS A 261 34.91 -3.45 2.56
C HIS A 261 36.10 -2.53 2.95
N ASN A 262 37.06 -2.40 2.04
CA ASN A 262 38.07 -1.37 2.07
C ASN A 262 37.70 -0.34 0.97
N ALA A 263 37.57 0.91 1.35
CA ALA A 263 37.06 1.95 0.48
C ALA A 263 37.82 2.08 -0.87
N LYS A 264 39.15 1.86 -0.86
CA LYS A 264 39.95 1.90 -2.08
C LYS A 264 39.62 0.75 -3.02
N ASP A 265 39.51 -0.47 -2.47
CA ASP A 265 39.21 -1.66 -3.26
C ASP A 265 37.81 -1.58 -3.87
N ASP A 266 36.81 -1.07 -3.10
CA ASP A 266 35.44 -0.91 -3.54
C ASP A 266 35.32 0.15 -4.65
N ILE A 267 36.05 1.25 -4.54
CA ILE A 267 36.18 2.28 -5.57
C ILE A 267 36.77 1.67 -6.87
N MET A 268 37.86 0.90 -6.76
CA MET A 268 38.49 0.29 -7.95
C MET A 268 37.58 -0.77 -8.56
N ALA A 269 36.91 -1.58 -7.78
CA ALA A 269 35.91 -2.53 -8.27
C ALA A 269 34.75 -1.85 -9.00
N THR A 270 34.26 -0.74 -8.47
CA THR A 270 33.21 0.08 -9.12
C THR A 270 33.69 0.69 -10.43
N TYR A 271 34.93 1.14 -10.49
CA TYR A 271 35.55 1.64 -11.72
C TYR A 271 35.67 0.54 -12.79
N GLU A 272 36.12 -0.66 -12.44
CA GLU A 272 36.18 -1.80 -13.36
C GLU A 272 34.79 -2.17 -13.89
N LEU A 273 33.75 -2.14 -13.03
CA LEU A 273 32.36 -2.34 -13.45
C LEU A 273 31.90 -1.25 -14.42
N ALA A 274 32.24 0.01 -14.16
CA ALA A 274 31.89 1.12 -15.06
C ALA A 274 32.55 0.97 -16.44
N LYS A 275 33.83 0.58 -16.50
CA LYS A 275 34.52 0.28 -17.77
C LYS A 275 33.84 -0.88 -18.52
N TYR A 276 33.48 -1.94 -17.80
CA TYR A 276 32.74 -3.04 -18.40
C TYR A 276 31.42 -2.57 -18.98
N CYS A 277 30.64 -1.78 -18.21
CA CYS A 277 29.38 -1.22 -18.68
C CYS A 277 29.57 -0.38 -19.94
N ARG A 278 30.62 0.47 -19.97
CA ARG A 278 30.93 1.26 -21.16
C ARG A 278 31.23 0.39 -22.39
N ALA A 279 32.04 -0.66 -22.21
CA ALA A 279 32.40 -1.58 -23.29
C ALA A 279 31.21 -2.33 -23.90
N GLN A 280 30.16 -2.56 -23.15
CA GLN A 280 28.94 -3.23 -23.62
C GLN A 280 27.92 -2.28 -24.28
N SER A 281 28.12 -0.96 -24.17
CA SER A 281 27.07 0.03 -24.47
C SER A 281 26.84 0.28 -25.97
N ASP A 282 27.87 0.27 -26.81
CA ASP A 282 27.77 0.76 -28.21
C ASP A 282 26.73 -0.01 -29.01
N ASN A 283 26.74 -1.34 -28.94
CA ASN A 283 25.77 -2.17 -29.65
C ASN A 283 24.33 -2.00 -29.11
N LEU A 284 24.17 -1.74 -27.80
CA LEU A 284 22.88 -1.47 -27.20
C LEU A 284 22.34 -0.12 -27.63
N LEU A 285 23.18 0.91 -27.71
CA LEU A 285 22.80 2.26 -28.16
C LEU A 285 22.31 2.28 -29.61
N VAL A 286 22.92 1.50 -30.50
CA VAL A 286 22.42 1.35 -31.89
C VAL A 286 21.00 0.79 -31.88
N LYS A 287 20.75 -0.29 -31.12
CA LYS A 287 19.41 -0.88 -31.00
C LYS A 287 18.40 0.06 -30.36
N GLN A 288 18.82 0.87 -29.39
CA GLN A 288 17.98 1.90 -28.77
C GLN A 288 17.60 2.98 -29.79
N GLY A 289 18.53 3.39 -30.66
CA GLY A 289 18.25 4.30 -31.76
C GLY A 289 17.16 3.77 -32.68
N ASP A 290 17.26 2.50 -33.10
CA ASP A 290 16.23 1.85 -33.92
C ASP A 290 14.88 1.76 -33.20
N PHE A 291 14.90 1.45 -31.90
CA PHE A 291 13.69 1.38 -31.06
C PHE A 291 12.98 2.74 -30.96
N TYR A 292 13.71 3.82 -30.71
CA TYR A 292 13.14 5.17 -30.63
C TYR A 292 12.58 5.66 -31.98
N GLN A 293 13.04 5.15 -33.13
CA GLN A 293 12.54 5.50 -34.45
C GLN A 293 11.18 4.86 -34.79
N ARG A 294 10.76 3.90 -34.05
CA ARG A 294 9.49 3.18 -34.27
C ARG A 294 8.29 4.08 -34.01
N HIS A 295 7.33 4.06 -34.91
CA HIS A 295 6.12 4.89 -34.82
C HIS A 295 5.27 4.57 -33.57
N ASP A 296 5.14 3.29 -33.20
CA ASP A 296 4.41 2.87 -31.99
C ASP A 296 5.10 3.37 -30.72
N VAL A 297 6.44 3.37 -30.67
CA VAL A 297 7.23 3.90 -29.54
C VAL A 297 7.11 5.42 -29.44
N GLN A 298 7.18 6.13 -30.57
CA GLN A 298 7.00 7.59 -30.60
C GLN A 298 5.62 8.00 -30.07
N LYS A 299 4.56 7.27 -30.42
CA LYS A 299 3.23 7.50 -29.88
C LYS A 299 3.18 7.29 -28.36
N ILE A 300 3.82 6.22 -27.86
CA ILE A 300 3.91 5.96 -26.40
C ILE A 300 4.62 7.12 -25.69
N ILE A 301 5.72 7.60 -26.25
CA ILE A 301 6.48 8.73 -25.69
C ILE A 301 5.61 9.98 -25.66
N GLU A 302 4.92 10.30 -26.76
CA GLU A 302 4.05 11.47 -26.85
C GLU A 302 2.94 11.45 -25.79
N GLU A 303 2.25 10.32 -25.64
CA GLU A 303 1.20 10.15 -24.63
C GLU A 303 1.73 10.29 -23.19
N LEU A 304 2.91 9.74 -22.90
CA LEU A 304 3.55 9.85 -21.59
C LEU A 304 4.00 11.29 -21.30
N PHE A 305 4.57 11.99 -22.28
CA PHE A 305 5.02 13.38 -22.14
C PHE A 305 3.85 14.33 -21.90
N ASN A 306 2.77 14.17 -22.66
CA ASN A 306 1.59 15.03 -22.56
C ASN A 306 0.77 14.77 -21.28
N GLY A 307 0.86 13.58 -20.71
CA GLY A 307 0.01 13.18 -19.62
C GLY A 307 0.74 12.88 -18.30
N TYR A 308 1.79 12.08 -18.32
CA TYR A 308 2.31 11.44 -17.10
C TYR A 308 3.66 11.97 -16.62
N LYS A 309 4.50 12.49 -17.53
CA LYS A 309 5.88 12.92 -17.22
C LYS A 309 5.94 13.87 -16.03
N GLU A 310 5.09 14.89 -16.02
CA GLU A 310 5.06 15.89 -14.94
C GLU A 310 4.81 15.24 -13.56
N CYS A 311 3.85 14.32 -13.48
CA CYS A 311 3.59 13.59 -12.24
C CYS A 311 4.80 12.80 -11.76
N TYR A 312 5.46 12.11 -12.69
CA TYR A 312 6.64 11.30 -12.38
C TYR A 312 7.81 12.17 -11.89
N ASP A 313 8.10 13.25 -12.60
CA ASP A 313 9.22 14.16 -12.30
C ASP A 313 9.03 14.85 -10.94
N ILE A 314 7.81 15.31 -10.63
CA ILE A 314 7.49 15.92 -9.33
C ILE A 314 7.70 14.93 -8.18
N THR A 315 7.11 13.74 -8.25
CA THR A 315 7.27 12.74 -7.19
C THR A 315 8.74 12.32 -7.06
N LYS A 316 9.45 12.16 -8.18
CA LYS A 316 10.88 11.82 -8.20
C LYS A 316 11.75 12.87 -7.54
N ALA A 317 11.50 14.14 -7.79
CA ALA A 317 12.21 15.28 -7.18
C ALA A 317 11.99 15.32 -5.65
N ARG A 318 10.77 15.02 -5.21
CA ARG A 318 10.39 15.04 -3.79
C ARG A 318 10.80 13.79 -2.99
N LEU A 319 11.31 12.76 -3.67
CA LEU A 319 11.54 11.45 -3.04
C LEU A 319 12.41 11.54 -1.78
N TYR A 320 13.44 12.37 -1.80
CA TYR A 320 14.36 12.60 -0.69
C TYR A 320 14.17 13.97 -0.02
N GLU A 321 13.05 14.65 -0.25
CA GLU A 321 12.73 15.90 0.44
C GLU A 321 12.32 15.61 1.89
N LEU A 322 13.04 16.19 2.86
CA LEU A 322 12.67 16.13 4.27
C LEU A 322 11.73 17.28 4.60
N CYS A 323 10.52 16.94 5.03
CA CYS A 323 9.51 17.91 5.45
C CYS A 323 9.64 18.20 6.95
N ASP A 324 9.21 19.39 7.36
CA ASP A 324 9.14 19.73 8.78
C ASP A 324 8.10 18.87 9.51
N ASP A 325 8.32 18.59 10.79
CA ASP A 325 7.41 17.80 11.63
C ASP A 325 5.99 18.41 11.75
N SER A 326 5.85 19.70 11.50
CA SER A 326 4.57 20.39 11.47
C SER A 326 3.83 20.30 10.13
N ALA A 327 4.49 19.80 9.09
CA ALA A 327 3.90 19.60 7.77
C ALA A 327 3.11 18.27 7.72
N PRO A 328 2.10 18.17 6.84
CA PRO A 328 1.47 16.88 6.56
C PRO A 328 2.52 15.83 6.16
N LEU A 329 2.25 14.57 6.48
CA LEU A 329 3.16 13.49 6.12
C LEU A 329 3.41 13.46 4.60
N ALA A 330 4.67 13.33 4.21
CA ALA A 330 5.10 13.39 2.81
C ALA A 330 4.31 12.42 1.91
N LEU A 331 4.06 11.19 2.36
CA LEU A 331 3.27 10.21 1.63
C LEU A 331 1.80 10.64 1.47
N VAL A 332 1.18 11.15 2.53
CA VAL A 332 -0.24 11.59 2.50
C VAL A 332 -0.40 12.78 1.57
N ARG A 333 0.51 13.77 1.66
CA ARG A 333 0.55 14.91 0.74
C ARG A 333 0.68 14.46 -0.71
N GLU A 334 1.64 13.58 -0.99
CA GLU A 334 1.90 13.09 -2.34
C GLU A 334 0.74 12.27 -2.90
N MET A 335 0.11 11.41 -2.09
CA MET A 335 -1.10 10.67 -2.50
C MET A 335 -2.22 11.61 -2.92
N LYS A 336 -2.44 12.69 -2.16
CA LYS A 336 -3.51 13.66 -2.43
C LYS A 336 -3.23 14.44 -3.72
N GLU A 337 -2.07 15.06 -3.85
CA GLU A 337 -1.68 15.85 -5.01
C GLU A 337 -1.61 15.00 -6.30
N LEU A 338 -1.05 13.79 -6.20
CA LEU A 338 -1.00 12.85 -7.32
C LEU A 338 -2.40 12.41 -7.76
N SER A 339 -3.32 12.17 -6.81
CA SER A 339 -4.70 11.80 -7.14
C SER A 339 -5.42 12.87 -7.96
N GLU A 340 -5.20 14.14 -7.61
CA GLU A 340 -5.73 15.29 -8.34
C GLU A 340 -5.11 15.41 -9.73
N SER A 341 -3.81 15.18 -9.84
CA SER A 341 -3.08 15.24 -11.12
C SER A 341 -3.50 14.10 -12.05
N LEU A 342 -3.57 12.86 -11.56
CA LEU A 342 -4.04 11.70 -12.33
C LEU A 342 -5.49 11.86 -12.79
N SER A 343 -6.34 12.55 -12.02
CA SER A 343 -7.74 12.82 -12.41
C SER A 343 -7.86 13.72 -13.66
N ARG A 344 -6.82 14.49 -13.98
CA ARG A 344 -6.78 15.34 -15.19
C ARG A 344 -6.24 14.58 -16.42
N ILE A 345 -5.44 13.54 -16.19
CA ILE A 345 -4.71 12.82 -17.24
C ILE A 345 -5.49 11.61 -17.76
N CYS A 346 -6.17 10.89 -16.87
CA CYS A 346 -6.88 9.67 -17.20
C CYS A 346 -8.28 9.69 -16.59
N GLU A 347 -9.14 8.76 -16.99
CA GLU A 347 -10.46 8.56 -16.37
C GLU A 347 -10.31 8.07 -14.91
N PHE A 348 -9.64 8.88 -14.10
CA PHE A 348 -9.32 8.59 -12.72
C PHE A 348 -10.35 9.24 -11.82
N LYS A 349 -11.13 8.42 -11.12
CA LYS A 349 -12.07 8.88 -10.11
C LYS A 349 -11.70 8.28 -8.77
N MET A 350 -11.42 9.14 -7.80
CA MET A 350 -11.07 8.65 -6.46
C MET A 350 -12.19 7.82 -5.83
N VAL A 351 -11.78 6.89 -4.97
CA VAL A 351 -12.69 6.09 -4.17
C VAL A 351 -13.35 6.94 -3.08
N ASP A 352 -14.61 6.64 -2.74
CA ASP A 352 -15.36 7.40 -1.72
C ASP A 352 -14.67 7.37 -0.33
N SER A 353 -13.87 6.35 -0.06
CA SER A 353 -13.12 6.15 1.19
C SER A 353 -11.70 6.76 1.18
N PHE A 354 -11.34 7.58 0.21
CA PHE A 354 -9.96 8.05 0.04
C PHE A 354 -9.45 8.86 1.24
N ASP A 355 -10.26 9.80 1.73
CA ASP A 355 -9.89 10.61 2.89
C ASP A 355 -9.69 9.74 4.15
N LEU A 356 -10.49 8.68 4.30
CA LEU A 356 -10.31 7.73 5.39
C LEU A 356 -9.04 6.90 5.23
N ILE A 357 -8.68 6.52 3.99
CA ILE A 357 -7.41 5.85 3.69
C ILE A 357 -6.23 6.75 4.06
N LEU A 358 -6.29 8.04 3.71
CA LEU A 358 -5.25 9.00 4.06
C LEU A 358 -5.10 9.13 5.58
N SER A 359 -6.21 9.28 6.31
CA SER A 359 -6.19 9.35 7.78
C SER A 359 -5.64 8.07 8.42
N TYR A 360 -5.99 6.91 7.89
CA TYR A 360 -5.46 5.62 8.36
C TYR A 360 -3.94 5.52 8.17
N ILE A 361 -3.43 5.94 7.00
CA ILE A 361 -1.98 5.96 6.74
C ILE A 361 -1.28 6.94 7.69
N GLU A 362 -1.85 8.12 7.90
CA GLU A 362 -1.27 9.17 8.73
C GLU A 362 -1.13 8.75 10.19
N GLU A 363 -2.09 8.06 10.74
CA GLU A 363 -2.19 7.85 12.18
C GLU A 363 -1.85 6.44 12.63
N ASP A 364 -2.18 5.43 11.82
CA ASP A 364 -2.02 4.03 12.20
C ASP A 364 -0.77 3.39 11.58
N VAL A 365 -0.31 3.89 10.43
CA VAL A 365 0.76 3.24 9.67
C VAL A 365 2.11 3.93 9.89
N ILE A 366 2.20 5.26 9.70
CA ILE A 366 3.46 6.00 9.76
C ILE A 366 3.62 6.63 11.13
N LYS A 367 4.57 6.13 11.93
CA LYS A 367 4.88 6.64 13.27
C LYS A 367 6.39 6.75 13.45
N ASP A 368 6.81 7.85 14.04
CA ASP A 368 8.19 8.08 14.50
C ASP A 368 9.27 7.93 13.39
N GLU A 369 8.91 8.18 12.13
CA GLU A 369 9.80 8.11 10.98
C GLU A 369 10.16 9.50 10.47
N PRO A 370 11.31 9.68 9.78
CA PRO A 370 11.60 10.92 9.08
C PRO A 370 10.48 11.26 8.09
N ASN A 371 9.98 12.49 8.14
CA ASN A 371 8.90 12.94 7.25
C ASN A 371 9.42 13.17 5.83
N ALA A 372 9.78 12.08 5.17
CA ALA A 372 10.28 12.04 3.80
C ALA A 372 9.64 10.89 3.01
N LEU A 373 9.32 11.13 1.75
CA LEU A 373 8.64 10.15 0.91
C LEU A 373 9.44 8.84 0.77
N LYS A 374 10.77 8.94 0.66
CA LYS A 374 11.65 7.75 0.57
C LYS A 374 11.63 6.90 1.84
N ALA A 375 11.64 7.51 3.02
CA ALA A 375 11.53 6.78 4.29
C ALA A 375 10.20 6.01 4.36
N HIS A 376 9.11 6.66 4.00
CA HIS A 376 7.79 6.03 3.96
C HIS A 376 7.70 4.91 2.91
N PHE A 377 8.38 5.05 1.75
CA PHE A 377 8.41 3.98 0.74
C PHE A 377 9.19 2.77 1.22
N ASP A 378 10.36 2.96 1.82
CA ASP A 378 11.21 1.86 2.28
C ASP A 378 10.52 1.01 3.34
N ASN A 379 9.72 1.62 4.20
CA ASN A 379 9.06 0.94 5.31
C ASN A 379 7.67 0.41 4.96
N HIS A 380 6.89 1.10 4.11
CA HIS A 380 5.45 0.82 3.98
C HIS A 380 4.97 0.50 2.57
N LEU A 381 5.71 0.85 1.49
CA LEU A 381 5.21 0.70 0.12
C LEU A 381 4.81 -0.74 -0.24
N MET A 382 5.57 -1.73 0.23
CA MET A 382 5.21 -3.14 0.02
C MET A 382 3.96 -3.54 0.80
N ASP A 383 3.85 -3.12 2.05
CA ASP A 383 2.75 -3.49 2.93
C ASP A 383 1.43 -2.85 2.49
N MET A 384 1.46 -1.63 1.96
CA MET A 384 0.28 -0.94 1.41
C MET A 384 -0.45 -1.76 0.33
N SER A 385 0.25 -2.63 -0.39
CA SER A 385 -0.35 -3.55 -1.37
C SER A 385 -1.23 -4.63 -0.73
N THR A 386 -1.06 -4.89 0.56
CA THR A 386 -1.78 -5.90 1.34
C THR A 386 -2.99 -5.33 2.06
N TYR A 387 -3.09 -4.00 2.22
CA TYR A 387 -4.17 -3.35 2.95
C TYR A 387 -5.54 -3.61 2.34
N ARG A 388 -6.56 -3.60 3.21
CA ARG A 388 -7.96 -3.84 2.88
C ARG A 388 -8.85 -2.82 3.57
N GLU A 389 -10.04 -2.57 3.01
CA GLU A 389 -11.04 -1.74 3.68
C GLU A 389 -11.37 -2.20 5.11
N ALA A 390 -11.18 -3.48 5.40
CA ALA A 390 -11.37 -4.02 6.75
C ALA A 390 -10.40 -3.41 7.77
N ASP A 391 -9.19 -3.07 7.34
CA ASP A 391 -8.16 -2.48 8.22
C ASP A 391 -8.56 -1.06 8.64
N LEU A 392 -9.28 -0.33 7.79
CA LEU A 392 -9.81 1.00 8.09
C LEU A 392 -10.79 1.00 9.25
N CYS A 393 -11.49 -0.13 9.48
CA CYS A 393 -12.51 -0.24 10.53
C CYS A 393 -11.93 -0.28 11.95
N SER A 394 -10.64 -0.54 12.08
CA SER A 394 -9.93 -0.55 13.37
C SER A 394 -9.34 0.81 13.73
N SER A 395 -9.37 1.79 12.81
CA SER A 395 -8.75 3.09 13.05
C SER A 395 -9.56 3.95 14.01
N SER A 396 -8.86 4.77 14.80
CA SER A 396 -9.46 5.70 15.78
C SER A 396 -10.25 6.85 15.12
N HIS A 397 -10.07 7.05 13.81
CA HIS A 397 -10.68 8.10 12.99
C HIS A 397 -12.05 7.74 12.46
N PHE A 398 -12.47 6.52 12.68
CA PHE A 398 -13.76 6.07 12.25
C PHE A 398 -14.87 6.77 13.05
N LYS A 399 -15.48 7.80 12.48
CA LYS A 399 -16.55 8.61 13.11
C LYS A 399 -17.93 7.98 12.97
N GLU A 400 -18.10 7.09 12.00
CA GLU A 400 -19.37 6.44 11.74
C GLU A 400 -19.56 5.23 12.64
N ASN A 401 -20.62 5.28 13.46
CA ASN A 401 -21.00 4.18 14.34
C ASN A 401 -21.83 3.10 13.63
N LEU A 402 -22.09 3.27 12.33
CA LEU A 402 -22.91 2.34 11.55
C LEU A 402 -22.16 1.84 10.32
N PHE A 403 -21.98 0.52 10.27
CA PHE A 403 -21.35 -0.17 9.15
C PHE A 403 -22.37 -0.95 8.33
N VAL A 404 -22.32 -0.79 7.00
CA VAL A 404 -23.08 -1.62 6.07
C VAL A 404 -22.10 -2.49 5.29
N SER A 405 -22.15 -3.80 5.50
CA SER A 405 -21.17 -4.72 4.90
C SER A 405 -21.83 -5.99 4.36
N THR A 406 -21.16 -6.63 3.41
CA THR A 406 -21.45 -8.02 3.08
C THR A 406 -20.79 -8.95 4.09
N VAL A 407 -21.34 -10.15 4.27
CA VAL A 407 -20.80 -11.13 5.24
C VAL A 407 -19.35 -11.49 4.95
N HIS A 408 -18.98 -11.63 3.66
CA HIS A 408 -17.60 -11.93 3.28
C HIS A 408 -16.60 -10.85 3.72
N LYS A 409 -17.02 -9.58 3.63
CA LYS A 409 -16.19 -8.43 4.01
C LYS A 409 -16.12 -8.24 5.53
N SER A 410 -17.06 -8.77 6.29
CA SER A 410 -17.05 -8.71 7.76
C SER A 410 -16.20 -9.80 8.41
N LYS A 411 -15.60 -10.71 7.62
CA LYS A 411 -14.73 -11.77 8.15
C LYS A 411 -13.51 -11.16 8.84
N GLY A 412 -13.27 -11.52 10.10
CA GLY A 412 -12.17 -10.99 10.92
C GLY A 412 -12.52 -9.75 11.74
N LEU A 413 -13.65 -9.07 11.42
CA LEU A 413 -14.13 -7.93 12.21
C LEU A 413 -15.09 -8.38 13.31
N GLU A 414 -15.17 -7.60 14.39
CA GLU A 414 -16.11 -7.80 15.48
C GLU A 414 -16.80 -6.48 15.82
N PHE A 415 -18.08 -6.54 16.13
CA PHE A 415 -18.90 -5.36 16.41
C PHE A 415 -19.72 -5.57 17.68
N GLU A 416 -19.92 -4.53 18.46
CA GLU A 416 -20.78 -4.61 19.65
C GLU A 416 -22.21 -5.06 19.29
N ASN A 417 -22.76 -4.49 18.21
CA ASN A 417 -24.11 -4.80 17.75
C ASN A 417 -24.09 -5.19 16.28
N VAL A 418 -24.70 -6.28 15.92
CA VAL A 418 -24.81 -6.76 14.53
C VAL A 418 -26.26 -6.96 14.14
N ILE A 419 -26.63 -6.49 12.96
CA ILE A 419 -27.94 -6.72 12.34
C ILE A 419 -27.71 -7.57 11.08
N VAL A 420 -28.12 -8.83 11.11
CA VAL A 420 -28.12 -9.71 9.93
C VAL A 420 -29.47 -9.56 9.23
N MET A 421 -29.45 -8.93 8.07
CA MET A 421 -30.68 -8.62 7.33
C MET A 421 -31.06 -9.74 6.37
N ARG A 422 -32.40 -9.93 6.19
CA ARG A 422 -32.99 -10.90 5.25
C ARG A 422 -32.42 -12.32 5.48
N ALA A 423 -32.37 -12.76 6.72
CA ALA A 423 -31.97 -14.13 7.08
C ALA A 423 -33.11 -15.12 6.84
N VAL A 424 -33.49 -15.26 5.59
CA VAL A 424 -34.65 -16.07 5.15
C VAL A 424 -34.20 -17.24 4.30
N ASP A 425 -35.06 -18.25 4.20
CA ASP A 425 -34.89 -19.37 3.28
C ASP A 425 -34.72 -18.85 1.83
N GLN A 426 -33.99 -19.60 0.99
CA GLN A 426 -33.55 -19.21 -0.34
C GLN A 426 -32.51 -18.06 -0.41
N ARG A 427 -32.14 -17.52 0.75
CA ARG A 427 -30.98 -16.64 0.92
C ARG A 427 -29.88 -17.31 1.70
N TYR A 428 -30.24 -18.04 2.73
CA TYR A 428 -29.40 -18.92 3.53
C TYR A 428 -30.15 -20.24 3.80
N PRO A 429 -29.91 -21.32 3.01
CA PRO A 429 -29.00 -21.41 1.85
C PRO A 429 -29.50 -20.59 0.65
N HIS A 430 -28.56 -20.26 -0.24
CA HIS A 430 -28.88 -19.56 -1.47
C HIS A 430 -29.68 -20.48 -2.42
N PHE A 431 -30.71 -19.97 -3.08
CA PHE A 431 -31.62 -20.76 -3.92
C PHE A 431 -30.91 -21.53 -5.06
N ALA A 432 -29.76 -21.03 -5.56
CA ALA A 432 -28.98 -21.68 -6.59
C ALA A 432 -27.97 -22.71 -6.07
N HIS A 433 -27.80 -22.80 -4.75
CA HIS A 433 -26.88 -23.73 -4.11
C HIS A 433 -27.61 -25.02 -3.77
N VAL A 434 -27.55 -25.98 -4.68
CA VAL A 434 -28.30 -27.25 -4.57
C VAL A 434 -27.47 -28.43 -4.08
N THR A 435 -26.13 -28.33 -4.07
CA THR A 435 -25.26 -29.37 -3.55
C THR A 435 -25.05 -29.23 -2.04
N TYR A 436 -24.76 -30.36 -1.39
CA TYR A 436 -24.47 -30.37 0.03
C TYR A 436 -23.28 -29.48 0.40
N GLU A 437 -22.20 -29.52 -0.40
CA GLU A 437 -21.01 -28.69 -0.17
C GLU A 437 -21.33 -27.20 -0.25
N GLN A 438 -22.14 -26.78 -1.22
CA GLN A 438 -22.57 -25.38 -1.37
C GLN A 438 -23.43 -24.94 -0.20
N GLN A 439 -24.34 -25.77 0.26
CA GLN A 439 -25.20 -25.45 1.42
C GLN A 439 -24.40 -25.40 2.74
N GLU A 440 -23.41 -26.27 2.92
CA GLU A 440 -22.50 -26.19 4.06
C GLU A 440 -21.60 -24.94 4.01
N GLU A 441 -21.24 -24.47 2.83
CA GLU A 441 -20.53 -23.20 2.68
C GLU A 441 -21.44 -22.01 3.05
N ASP A 442 -22.69 -21.99 2.61
CA ASP A 442 -23.68 -20.99 3.00
C ASP A 442 -23.94 -20.99 4.51
N LYS A 443 -23.96 -22.17 5.13
CA LYS A 443 -24.07 -22.32 6.57
C LYS A 443 -22.87 -21.72 7.32
N ARG A 444 -21.65 -21.97 6.82
CA ARG A 444 -20.43 -21.35 7.35
C ARG A 444 -20.47 -19.83 7.19
N LEU A 445 -20.94 -19.36 6.05
CA LEU A 445 -21.11 -17.93 5.80
C LEU A 445 -22.10 -17.30 6.77
N PHE A 446 -23.25 -17.96 6.99
CA PHE A 446 -24.24 -17.52 7.97
C PHE A 446 -23.66 -17.52 9.40
N TYR A 447 -22.88 -18.55 9.76
CA TYR A 447 -22.16 -18.60 11.04
C TYR A 447 -21.19 -17.41 11.17
N VAL A 448 -20.44 -17.06 10.11
CA VAL A 448 -19.58 -15.88 10.13
C VAL A 448 -20.39 -14.62 10.41
N ALA A 449 -21.56 -14.45 9.78
CA ALA A 449 -22.42 -13.27 10.00
C ALA A 449 -22.85 -13.13 11.47
N ILE A 450 -23.37 -14.20 12.07
CA ILE A 450 -23.90 -14.15 13.44
C ILE A 450 -22.79 -14.07 14.50
N SER A 451 -21.61 -14.64 14.21
CA SER A 451 -20.47 -14.62 15.14
C SER A 451 -19.71 -13.29 15.19
N ARG A 452 -20.11 -12.30 14.38
CA ARG A 452 -19.51 -10.95 14.43
C ARG A 452 -20.00 -10.10 15.60
N ALA A 453 -21.07 -10.53 16.28
CA ALA A 453 -21.66 -9.79 17.39
C ALA A 453 -20.96 -10.09 18.72
N MET A 454 -20.43 -9.05 19.38
CA MET A 454 -19.87 -9.17 20.74
C MET A 454 -20.94 -9.04 21.83
N LYS A 455 -21.91 -8.12 21.66
CA LYS A 455 -22.90 -7.82 22.69
C LYS A 455 -24.33 -8.12 22.24
N ARG A 456 -24.72 -7.71 21.06
CA ARG A 456 -26.10 -7.87 20.59
C ARG A 456 -26.14 -8.34 19.14
N LEU A 457 -26.90 -9.37 18.86
CA LEU A 457 -27.24 -9.85 17.53
C LEU A 457 -28.73 -9.63 17.26
N VAL A 458 -29.03 -9.00 16.14
CA VAL A 458 -30.37 -8.89 15.58
C VAL A 458 -30.42 -9.59 14.23
N VAL A 459 -31.35 -10.50 14.04
CA VAL A 459 -31.53 -11.21 12.77
C VAL A 459 -32.92 -10.85 12.23
N SER A 460 -32.98 -10.34 11.01
CA SER A 460 -34.25 -9.89 10.42
C SER A 460 -34.69 -10.74 9.24
N GLY A 461 -35.99 -10.92 9.12
CA GLY A 461 -36.68 -11.54 8.01
C GLY A 461 -37.91 -10.71 7.58
N SER A 462 -38.66 -11.19 6.62
CA SER A 462 -39.93 -10.61 6.20
C SER A 462 -41.06 -11.62 6.46
N SER A 463 -42.26 -11.12 6.74
CA SER A 463 -43.45 -11.95 6.97
C SER A 463 -43.86 -12.82 5.77
N ALA A 464 -43.35 -12.50 4.58
CA ALA A 464 -43.62 -13.25 3.35
C ALA A 464 -42.68 -14.46 3.13
N GLN A 465 -41.67 -14.64 3.96
CA GLN A 465 -40.65 -15.68 3.80
C GLN A 465 -40.30 -16.32 5.14
N GLN A 466 -40.06 -17.62 5.14
CA GLN A 466 -39.57 -18.34 6.33
C GLN A 466 -38.13 -17.89 6.65
N PHE A 467 -37.77 -17.90 7.94
CA PHE A 467 -36.40 -17.75 8.36
C PHE A 467 -35.51 -18.89 7.81
N THR A 468 -34.22 -18.61 7.72
CA THR A 468 -33.26 -19.63 7.35
C THR A 468 -33.34 -20.84 8.29
N PRO A 469 -33.32 -22.08 7.75
CA PRO A 469 -33.32 -23.29 8.58
C PRO A 469 -32.07 -23.41 9.48
N TYR A 470 -31.05 -22.61 9.24
CA TYR A 470 -29.86 -22.56 10.10
C TYR A 470 -30.13 -21.99 11.50
N LEU A 471 -31.27 -21.33 11.70
CA LEU A 471 -31.71 -20.84 13.01
C LEU A 471 -32.55 -21.85 13.81
N ASP A 472 -33.12 -22.87 13.18
CA ASP A 472 -34.12 -23.74 13.80
C ASP A 472 -33.68 -24.31 15.14
N SER A 473 -32.43 -24.76 15.25
CA SER A 473 -31.90 -25.36 16.48
C SER A 473 -31.65 -24.36 17.62
N ILE A 474 -31.53 -23.07 17.30
CA ILE A 474 -31.17 -22.02 18.26
C ILE A 474 -32.25 -20.95 18.41
N LEU A 475 -33.34 -21.02 17.67
CA LEU A 475 -34.40 -20.01 17.64
C LEU A 475 -35.02 -19.81 19.05
N HIS A 476 -35.10 -20.87 19.86
CA HIS A 476 -35.59 -20.82 21.24
C HIS A 476 -34.75 -19.93 22.18
N ARG A 477 -33.54 -19.54 21.77
CA ARG A 477 -32.64 -18.64 22.53
C ARG A 477 -32.87 -17.16 22.22
N PHE A 478 -33.73 -16.86 21.24
CA PHE A 478 -33.98 -15.50 20.80
C PHE A 478 -35.25 -14.91 21.41
N THR A 479 -35.25 -13.61 21.64
CA THR A 479 -36.49 -12.84 21.82
C THR A 479 -37.02 -12.45 20.46
N VAL A 480 -38.21 -12.88 20.13
CA VAL A 480 -38.80 -12.63 18.81
C VAL A 480 -39.62 -11.35 18.85
N ARG A 481 -39.44 -10.49 17.85
CA ARG A 481 -40.14 -9.20 17.69
C ARG A 481 -40.82 -9.10 16.35
N SER A 482 -42.09 -8.71 16.36
CA SER A 482 -42.83 -8.35 15.16
C SER A 482 -43.27 -6.89 15.21
N ILE A 483 -43.19 -6.20 14.10
CA ILE A 483 -43.70 -4.83 13.95
C ILE A 483 -44.89 -4.88 13.00
N GLU A 484 -46.08 -4.63 13.54
CA GLU A 484 -47.35 -4.60 12.83
C GLU A 484 -47.96 -3.20 12.96
N GLY A 485 -47.77 -2.38 11.94
CA GLY A 485 -48.20 -0.99 11.98
C GLY A 485 -47.58 -0.24 13.17
N ARG A 486 -48.43 0.15 14.14
CA ARG A 486 -48.03 0.86 15.37
C ARG A 486 -47.72 -0.06 16.57
N TYR A 487 -47.93 -1.36 16.41
CA TYR A 487 -47.76 -2.33 17.49
C TYR A 487 -46.40 -3.02 17.39
N LEU A 488 -45.69 -3.11 18.50
CA LEU A 488 -44.49 -3.93 18.67
C LEU A 488 -44.85 -5.13 19.54
N ILE A 489 -44.64 -6.32 19.00
CA ILE A 489 -44.87 -7.58 19.67
C ILE A 489 -43.52 -8.21 19.96
N GLU A 490 -43.29 -8.53 21.24
CA GLU A 490 -42.06 -9.17 21.71
C GLU A 490 -42.40 -10.51 22.35
N ILE A 491 -41.80 -11.59 21.89
CA ILE A 491 -41.96 -12.93 22.41
C ILE A 491 -40.58 -13.41 22.88
N GLY A 492 -40.44 -13.54 24.20
CA GLY A 492 -39.25 -14.14 24.81
C GLY A 492 -39.54 -15.56 25.28
N SER A 493 -38.55 -16.23 25.84
CA SER A 493 -38.66 -17.61 26.34
C SER A 493 -39.72 -17.84 27.43
N SER A 494 -40.12 -16.80 28.13
CA SER A 494 -41.06 -16.92 29.28
C SER A 494 -42.24 -15.95 29.23
N GLU A 495 -42.20 -14.94 28.38
CA GLU A 495 -43.26 -13.93 28.32
C GLU A 495 -43.44 -13.34 26.91
N MET A 496 -44.66 -12.88 26.66
CA MET A 496 -45.00 -12.08 25.47
C MET A 496 -45.48 -10.70 25.89
N ARG A 497 -45.04 -9.67 25.19
CA ARG A 497 -45.41 -8.27 25.41
C ARG A 497 -45.97 -7.66 24.13
N ILE A 498 -47.02 -6.87 24.26
CA ILE A 498 -47.54 -6.03 23.20
C ILE A 498 -47.44 -4.58 23.64
N SER A 499 -46.74 -3.76 22.90
CA SER A 499 -46.61 -2.32 23.15
C SER A 499 -47.13 -1.51 21.96
N GLU A 500 -47.64 -0.33 22.26
CA GLU A 500 -48.04 0.68 21.29
C GLU A 500 -47.32 1.98 21.63
N ASN A 501 -46.57 2.54 20.67
CA ASN A 501 -45.77 3.75 20.87
C ASN A 501 -44.86 3.67 22.13
N GLY A 502 -44.23 2.53 22.36
CA GLY A 502 -43.34 2.30 23.52
C GLY A 502 -44.04 2.04 24.85
N ILE A 503 -45.37 2.07 24.92
CA ILE A 503 -46.15 1.78 26.14
C ILE A 503 -46.65 0.35 26.08
N ILE A 504 -46.31 -0.48 27.10
CA ILE A 504 -46.78 -1.85 27.17
C ILE A 504 -48.29 -1.84 27.40
N LYS A 505 -49.06 -2.39 26.46
CA LYS A 505 -50.51 -2.52 26.53
C LYS A 505 -50.95 -3.86 27.11
N ARG A 506 -50.18 -4.93 26.80
CA ARG A 506 -50.47 -6.28 27.27
C ARG A 506 -49.19 -7.04 27.56
N ARG A 507 -49.23 -7.91 28.59
CA ARG A 507 -48.13 -8.78 28.99
C ARG A 507 -48.69 -10.15 29.35
N TYR A 508 -48.13 -11.19 28.74
CA TYR A 508 -48.52 -12.57 28.96
C TYR A 508 -47.32 -13.33 29.50
N LYS A 509 -47.47 -13.98 30.64
CA LYS A 509 -46.46 -14.84 31.24
C LYS A 509 -46.77 -16.31 30.92
N GLN A 510 -45.76 -17.17 30.82
CA GLN A 510 -45.89 -18.59 30.52
C GLN A 510 -46.48 -18.89 29.13
N ILE A 511 -45.82 -18.39 28.10
CA ILE A 511 -46.22 -18.51 26.68
C ILE A 511 -46.40 -20.00 26.30
N ASP A 512 -45.48 -20.88 26.68
CA ASP A 512 -45.58 -22.32 26.37
C ASP A 512 -46.87 -22.97 26.83
N ARG A 513 -47.44 -22.48 27.93
CA ARG A 513 -48.75 -22.93 28.43
C ARG A 513 -49.89 -22.41 27.57
N ILE A 514 -49.78 -21.20 27.03
CA ILE A 514 -50.81 -20.58 26.21
C ILE A 514 -50.87 -21.23 24.83
N PHE A 515 -49.74 -21.46 24.18
CA PHE A 515 -49.67 -22.08 22.88
C PHE A 515 -49.96 -23.58 22.89
N ASN A 516 -49.60 -24.29 23.94
CA ASN A 516 -49.85 -25.73 24.10
C ASN A 516 -51.12 -26.05 24.86
N SER A 517 -51.92 -25.04 25.23
CA SER A 517 -53.12 -25.25 26.02
C SER A 517 -54.32 -25.66 25.17
N SER A 518 -54.94 -26.75 25.50
CA SER A 518 -56.29 -27.12 25.02
C SER A 518 -57.42 -26.32 25.68
N ASN A 519 -57.10 -25.38 26.56
CA ASN A 519 -58.08 -24.59 27.32
C ASN A 519 -58.66 -23.49 26.44
N ILE A 520 -59.99 -23.44 26.31
CA ILE A 520 -60.73 -22.48 25.54
C ILE A 520 -60.43 -21.02 25.92
N LYS A 521 -60.14 -20.76 27.22
CA LYS A 521 -59.81 -19.39 27.69
C LYS A 521 -58.43 -18.93 27.20
N ASP A 522 -57.46 -19.81 27.14
CA ASP A 522 -56.12 -19.51 26.67
C ASP A 522 -56.12 -19.35 25.13
N GLN A 523 -56.88 -20.20 24.45
CA GLN A 523 -57.11 -20.07 22.99
C GLN A 523 -57.87 -18.78 22.66
N PHE A 524 -58.84 -18.37 23.51
CA PHE A 524 -59.57 -17.11 23.32
C PHE A 524 -58.65 -15.89 23.56
N ALA A 525 -57.79 -15.94 24.55
CA ALA A 525 -56.74 -14.92 24.78
C ALA A 525 -55.76 -14.85 23.59
N LEU A 526 -55.37 -16.00 23.08
CA LEU A 526 -54.54 -16.10 21.87
C LEU A 526 -55.25 -15.51 20.64
N LYS A 527 -56.54 -15.85 20.42
CA LYS A 527 -57.36 -15.27 19.36
C LYS A 527 -57.54 -13.75 19.47
N GLN A 528 -57.73 -13.23 20.68
CA GLN A 528 -57.76 -11.78 20.92
C GLN A 528 -56.42 -11.10 20.63
N LEU A 529 -55.35 -11.77 20.96
CA LEU A 529 -53.99 -11.32 20.65
C LEU A 529 -53.76 -11.25 19.15
N VAL A 530 -54.19 -12.31 18.48
CA VAL A 530 -54.14 -12.47 17.02
C VAL A 530 -55.06 -11.48 16.34
N GLY A 531 -56.26 -11.22 16.87
CA GLY A 531 -57.16 -10.18 16.39
C GLY A 531 -56.65 -8.74 16.51
N CYS A 532 -55.61 -8.50 17.36
CA CYS A 532 -54.87 -7.24 17.41
C CYS A 532 -53.82 -7.10 16.27
N LEU A 533 -53.50 -8.20 15.59
CA LEU A 533 -52.45 -8.31 14.58
C LEU A 533 -52.99 -8.31 13.13
N GLY A 534 -54.31 -8.27 12.92
CA GLY A 534 -54.93 -8.34 11.61
C GLY A 534 -55.61 -9.66 11.28
N SER A 535 -56.47 -9.69 10.29
CA SER A 535 -57.51 -10.68 10.08
C SER A 535 -57.09 -12.01 9.40
N GLN A 536 -55.84 -12.34 9.33
CA GLN A 536 -55.36 -13.50 8.52
C GLN A 536 -54.56 -14.56 9.24
N ILE A 537 -54.61 -14.64 10.57
CA ILE A 537 -53.84 -15.63 11.32
C ILE A 537 -54.68 -16.86 11.63
N GLU A 538 -54.35 -17.97 11.03
CA GLU A 538 -54.76 -19.29 11.52
C GLU A 538 -54.04 -19.58 12.83
N LEU A 539 -54.73 -20.22 13.79
CA LEU A 539 -54.14 -20.66 15.06
C LEU A 539 -53.05 -21.65 14.78
N LEU A 540 -51.81 -21.24 15.11
CA LEU A 540 -50.65 -22.09 14.96
C LEU A 540 -50.58 -23.14 16.08
N GLU A 541 -50.13 -24.34 15.74
CA GLU A 541 -50.05 -25.45 16.68
C GLU A 541 -48.91 -25.29 17.68
N ASN A 542 -47.92 -24.48 17.39
CA ASN A 542 -46.79 -24.22 18.28
C ASN A 542 -46.14 -22.84 18.04
N VAL A 543 -45.28 -22.42 18.99
CA VAL A 543 -44.59 -21.12 18.99
C VAL A 543 -43.69 -20.95 17.76
N ASP A 544 -43.02 -22.03 17.30
CA ASP A 544 -42.09 -21.98 16.18
C ASP A 544 -42.78 -21.68 14.86
N GLN A 545 -43.98 -22.25 14.64
CA GLN A 545 -44.80 -21.95 13.47
C GLN A 545 -45.29 -20.50 13.50
N PHE A 546 -45.67 -19.98 14.66
CA PHE A 546 -46.03 -18.58 14.83
C PHE A 546 -44.88 -17.63 14.47
N MET A 547 -43.67 -17.95 14.93
CA MET A 547 -42.48 -17.17 14.63
C MET A 547 -42.12 -17.17 13.14
N LEU A 548 -42.25 -18.31 12.49
CA LEU A 548 -41.96 -18.46 11.04
C LEU A 548 -42.96 -17.69 10.16
N MET A 549 -44.25 -17.61 10.54
CA MET A 549 -45.28 -16.92 9.76
C MET A 549 -45.16 -15.39 9.79
N TYR A 550 -44.60 -14.81 10.85
CA TYR A 550 -44.62 -13.36 11.06
C TYR A 550 -43.32 -12.66 10.64
N GLY A 551 -42.36 -13.40 10.14
CA GLY A 551 -41.08 -12.77 9.74
C GLY A 551 -40.46 -11.95 10.89
N ILE A 552 -40.46 -12.51 12.07
CA ILE A 552 -40.13 -11.84 13.31
C ILE A 552 -38.61 -11.61 13.41
N ILE A 553 -38.19 -10.47 13.96
CA ILE A 553 -36.78 -10.16 14.21
C ILE A 553 -36.33 -10.79 15.53
N PRO A 554 -35.53 -11.86 15.54
CA PRO A 554 -34.97 -12.38 16.78
C PRO A 554 -33.80 -11.51 17.27
N SER A 555 -33.71 -11.32 18.59
CA SER A 555 -32.56 -10.69 19.23
C SER A 555 -31.98 -11.60 20.29
N VAL A 556 -30.68 -11.73 20.35
CA VAL A 556 -29.97 -12.46 21.43
C VAL A 556 -29.96 -11.59 22.67
N ASN A 557 -30.41 -12.16 23.80
CA ASN A 557 -30.32 -11.51 25.11
C ASN A 557 -28.92 -11.61 25.68
#